data_1e239e2f77010aed5b19a5b3ec940db8
#
_entry.id   1e239e2f77010aed5b19a5b3ec940db8
#
_cell.length_a   1.000
_cell.length_b   1.000
_cell.length_c   1.000
_cell.angle_alpha   90.00
_cell.angle_beta   90.00
_cell.angle_gamma   90.00
#
_symmetry.space_group_name_H-M   'P 1'
#
loop_
_entity.id
_entity.type
_entity.pdbx_description
1 polymer ?
#
loop_
_entity_poly.entity_id
_entity_poly.type
_entity_poly.pdbx_seq_one_letter_code
_entity_poly.pdbx_strand_id
1 'polypeptide(L)'
;NLDKIEKYEVKNILLIGATGYLGAHILNSFLHNESGIAYCLIRDKNGISSEERLFNRLHFYFGNSIEKFKNRIKIISGDIVKENIGLSDSDYNELINGINVVINSGALVKHFGLKKLFEDINVTGTKNIVNFCLHNDKRLIHCSTISVSGFGDKNEFTITPNADESRDFSEQDLFINQDLKGIYGITKYKAEMIVLEAIENGLDAQILRIGNLTNRYSDGMFQINVDENAFAKRIQSFVEIGAFPKYLLQHAIELTPVDLCAESIIRILEYSSNCNVFHIYNPNLVSIRMLYNTLVENGFDIIPVSNKMMNYILSGILEDDNEKSVVSGIVQDIDSNKQF
;
A
#
# COMPACT_ATOMS: atom_id res chain seq x y z
N ASN A 1 -1.30 20.37 -22.00
CA ASN A 1 -1.16 21.81 -21.67
C ASN A 1 -0.76 21.93 -20.19
N LEU A 2 0.55 21.97 -19.93
CA LEU A 2 1.12 22.18 -18.60
C LEU A 2 0.77 23.57 -18.02
N ASP A 3 0.37 24.50 -18.87
CA ASP A 3 0.04 25.90 -18.51
C ASP A 3 -1.27 26.07 -17.71
N LYS A 4 -1.99 24.96 -17.40
CA LYS A 4 -3.24 24.98 -16.63
C LYS A 4 -3.15 24.26 -15.30
N ILE A 5 -1.97 23.85 -14.87
CA ILE A 5 -1.78 23.24 -13.57
C ILE A 5 -1.58 24.37 -12.56
N GLU A 6 -2.57 24.57 -11.69
CA GLU A 6 -2.48 25.54 -10.61
C GLU A 6 -1.84 24.92 -9.38
N LYS A 7 -0.97 25.67 -8.70
CA LYS A 7 -0.38 25.23 -7.44
C LYS A 7 -1.46 25.26 -6.37
N TYR A 8 -1.65 24.13 -5.68
CA TYR A 8 -2.55 24.01 -4.55
C TYR A 8 -1.79 24.35 -3.25
N GLU A 9 -2.33 25.24 -2.44
CA GLU A 9 -1.72 25.60 -1.15
C GLU A 9 -2.04 24.55 -0.10
N VAL A 10 -1.05 23.72 0.22
CA VAL A 10 -1.15 22.72 1.29
C VAL A 10 -0.85 23.42 2.63
N LYS A 11 -1.86 23.56 3.51
CA LYS A 11 -1.68 24.15 4.83
C LYS A 11 -1.36 23.08 5.86
N ASN A 12 -2.37 22.36 6.31
CA ASN A 12 -2.24 21.26 7.25
C ASN A 12 -2.97 20.04 6.71
N ILE A 13 -2.51 18.86 7.08
CA ILE A 13 -3.09 17.60 6.61
C ILE A 13 -3.65 16.77 7.76
N LEU A 14 -4.69 15.98 7.47
CA LEU A 14 -5.06 14.80 8.24
C LEU A 14 -4.49 13.57 7.55
N LEU A 15 -3.57 12.87 8.19
CA LEU A 15 -2.99 11.64 7.68
C LEU A 15 -3.58 10.42 8.39
N ILE A 16 -4.25 9.59 7.63
CA ILE A 16 -4.79 8.30 8.07
C ILE A 16 -3.82 7.21 7.66
N GLY A 17 -3.44 6.35 8.60
CA GLY A 17 -2.46 5.28 8.34
C GLY A 17 -1.00 5.65 8.63
N ALA A 18 -0.72 6.72 9.37
CA ALA A 18 0.62 7.22 9.71
C ALA A 18 1.55 6.18 10.36
N THR A 19 1.02 5.16 11.05
CA THR A 19 1.79 4.07 11.64
C THR A 19 2.11 2.93 10.65
N GLY A 20 1.56 2.97 9.44
CA GLY A 20 1.85 2.03 8.36
C GLY A 20 3.17 2.33 7.65
N TYR A 21 3.63 1.41 6.80
CA TYR A 21 4.87 1.57 6.04
C TYR A 21 4.84 2.82 5.14
N LEU A 22 3.85 2.90 4.24
CA LEU A 22 3.68 4.05 3.37
C LEU A 22 3.36 5.33 4.15
N GLY A 23 2.44 5.25 5.13
CA GLY A 23 2.01 6.43 5.89
C GLY A 23 3.15 7.11 6.66
N ALA A 24 4.08 6.34 7.24
CA ALA A 24 5.26 6.89 7.90
C ALA A 24 6.16 7.66 6.91
N HIS A 25 6.32 7.16 5.67
CA HIS A 25 7.10 7.83 4.64
C HIS A 25 6.38 9.05 4.05
N ILE A 26 5.05 9.01 3.90
CA ILE A 26 4.24 10.19 3.53
C ILE A 26 4.41 11.28 4.60
N LEU A 27 4.30 10.92 5.89
CA LEU A 27 4.51 11.88 6.98
C LEU A 27 5.88 12.52 6.91
N ASN A 28 6.93 11.72 6.77
CA ASN A 28 8.30 12.22 6.65
C ASN A 28 8.48 13.14 5.42
N SER A 29 7.96 12.74 4.26
CA SER A 29 8.02 13.55 3.04
C SER A 29 7.27 14.88 3.21
N PHE A 30 6.07 14.87 3.80
CA PHE A 30 5.30 16.08 4.10
C PHE A 30 6.09 17.03 5.02
N LEU A 31 6.65 16.52 6.10
CA LEU A 31 7.39 17.34 7.07
C LEU A 31 8.66 17.98 6.51
N HIS A 32 9.26 17.38 5.48
CA HIS A 32 10.44 17.94 4.82
C HIS A 32 10.10 18.92 3.69
N ASN A 33 9.01 18.72 2.98
CA ASN A 33 8.68 19.52 1.79
C ASN A 33 7.68 20.65 2.11
N GLU A 34 6.83 20.49 3.13
CA GLU A 34 5.79 21.44 3.51
C GLU A 34 6.07 22.06 4.89
N SER A 35 5.43 23.19 5.19
CA SER A 35 5.58 23.88 6.48
C SER A 35 4.44 23.60 7.46
N GLY A 36 3.37 22.98 7.03
CA GLY A 36 2.15 22.74 7.79
C GLY A 36 2.26 21.72 8.94
N ILE A 37 1.17 21.54 9.66
CA ILE A 37 1.01 20.55 10.72
C ILE A 37 0.39 19.29 10.12
N ALA A 38 0.91 18.12 10.51
CA ALA A 38 0.33 16.83 10.21
C ALA A 38 -0.47 16.31 11.41
N TYR A 39 -1.78 16.24 11.28
CA TYR A 39 -2.66 15.55 12.21
C TYR A 39 -2.70 14.07 11.84
N CYS A 40 -2.27 13.20 12.75
CA CYS A 40 -2.20 11.76 12.52
C CYS A 40 -3.37 11.08 13.23
N LEU A 41 -4.34 10.54 12.47
CA LEU A 41 -5.45 9.76 13.02
C LEU A 41 -4.97 8.36 13.39
N ILE A 42 -4.96 8.05 14.67
CA ILE A 42 -4.44 6.78 15.19
C ILE A 42 -5.46 6.18 16.17
N ARG A 43 -5.81 4.90 15.92
CA ARG A 43 -6.68 4.16 16.82
C ARG A 43 -5.97 3.85 18.14
N ASP A 44 -6.67 3.98 19.25
CA ASP A 44 -6.16 3.49 20.52
C ASP A 44 -5.99 1.97 20.49
N LYS A 45 -4.89 1.50 21.05
CA LYS A 45 -4.62 0.08 21.23
C LYS A 45 -4.28 -0.17 22.70
N ASN A 46 -4.88 -1.21 23.30
CA ASN A 46 -4.64 -1.57 24.68
C ASN A 46 -3.15 -1.70 24.98
N GLY A 47 -2.65 -0.94 25.93
CA GLY A 47 -1.33 -1.06 26.53
C GLY A 47 -0.20 -0.21 25.93
N ILE A 48 -0.34 0.37 24.74
CA ILE A 48 0.68 1.26 24.13
C ILE A 48 -0.01 2.52 23.63
N SER A 49 0.48 3.71 24.02
CA SER A 49 -0.10 4.96 23.58
C SER A 49 0.04 5.16 22.08
N SER A 50 -0.90 5.90 21.49
CA SER A 50 -0.86 6.26 20.06
C SER A 50 0.40 7.06 19.71
N GLU A 51 0.87 7.91 20.63
CA GLU A 51 2.11 8.67 20.48
C GLU A 51 3.34 7.76 20.43
N GLU A 52 3.46 6.87 21.41
CA GLU A 52 4.57 5.92 21.47
C GLU A 52 4.61 5.02 20.21
N ARG A 53 3.47 4.54 19.75
CA ARG A 53 3.37 3.71 18.53
C ARG A 53 3.81 4.46 17.28
N LEU A 54 3.45 5.73 17.16
CA LEU A 54 3.86 6.55 16.02
C LEU A 54 5.35 6.84 16.08
N PHE A 55 5.85 7.35 17.20
CA PHE A 55 7.26 7.75 17.32
C PHE A 55 8.20 6.55 17.27
N ASN A 56 7.86 5.38 17.84
CA ASN A 56 8.64 4.16 17.66
C ASN A 56 8.76 3.78 16.17
N ARG A 57 7.69 3.96 15.38
CA ARG A 57 7.72 3.71 13.94
C ARG A 57 8.60 4.72 13.20
N LEU A 58 8.46 5.99 13.54
CA LEU A 58 9.24 7.06 12.91
C LEU A 58 10.74 6.96 13.26
N HIS A 59 11.08 6.67 14.51
CA HIS A 59 12.47 6.44 14.91
C HIS A 59 13.09 5.24 14.24
N PHE A 60 12.32 4.15 14.05
CA PHE A 60 12.81 2.99 13.31
C PHE A 60 13.24 3.36 11.89
N TYR A 61 12.39 4.13 11.17
CA TYR A 61 12.70 4.48 9.78
C TYR A 61 13.64 5.66 9.62
N PHE A 62 13.57 6.66 10.47
CA PHE A 62 14.23 7.96 10.25
C PHE A 62 15.18 8.35 11.37
N GLY A 63 15.37 7.51 12.38
CA GLY A 63 16.21 7.79 13.52
C GLY A 63 15.82 9.10 14.23
N ASN A 64 16.79 9.79 14.78
CA ASN A 64 16.56 11.04 15.51
C ASN A 64 16.26 12.25 14.61
N SER A 65 16.36 12.11 13.29
CA SER A 65 16.07 13.21 12.36
C SER A 65 14.64 13.70 12.42
N ILE A 66 13.71 12.84 12.89
CA ILE A 66 12.29 13.17 13.02
C ILE A 66 12.01 14.11 14.20
N GLU A 67 12.86 14.17 15.23
CA GLU A 67 12.64 14.97 16.45
C GLU A 67 12.49 16.46 16.16
N LYS A 68 13.20 16.99 15.17
CA LYS A 68 13.09 18.40 14.76
C LYS A 68 11.68 18.78 14.29
N PHE A 69 10.86 17.80 13.93
CA PHE A 69 9.50 18.01 13.45
C PHE A 69 8.41 17.69 14.49
N LYS A 70 8.79 17.28 15.71
CA LYS A 70 7.84 16.84 16.74
C LYS A 70 6.70 17.84 16.98
N ASN A 71 7.00 19.13 17.00
CA ASN A 71 6.01 20.19 17.20
C ASN A 71 5.03 20.38 16.04
N ARG A 72 5.29 19.73 14.89
CA ARG A 72 4.44 19.75 13.69
C ARG A 72 3.65 18.44 13.51
N ILE A 73 3.75 17.51 14.44
CA ILE A 73 3.01 16.26 14.46
C ILE A 73 2.00 16.32 15.60
N LYS A 74 0.71 16.26 15.26
CA LYS A 74 -0.37 16.17 16.24
C LYS A 74 -1.06 14.81 16.10
N ILE A 75 -1.32 14.16 17.22
CA ILE A 75 -1.98 12.86 17.25
C ILE A 75 -3.43 13.07 17.67
N ILE A 76 -4.32 12.51 16.85
CA ILE A 76 -5.77 12.54 17.08
C ILE A 76 -6.24 11.10 17.23
N SER A 77 -6.98 10.83 18.30
CA SER A 77 -7.61 9.53 18.51
C SER A 77 -8.86 9.40 17.65
N GLY A 78 -8.97 8.29 16.90
CA GLY A 78 -10.15 8.04 16.06
C GLY A 78 -10.13 6.68 15.38
N ASP A 79 -11.25 6.34 14.75
CA ASP A 79 -11.40 5.08 14.01
C ASP A 79 -12.27 5.30 12.78
N ILE A 80 -11.69 5.12 11.60
CA ILE A 80 -12.37 5.33 10.32
C ILE A 80 -13.62 4.45 10.13
N VAL A 81 -13.72 3.33 10.85
CA VAL A 81 -14.89 2.43 10.77
C VAL A 81 -16.11 3.03 11.47
N LYS A 82 -15.90 4.00 12.36
CA LYS A 82 -16.95 4.69 13.11
C LYS A 82 -17.46 5.93 12.37
N GLU A 83 -18.69 6.33 12.67
CA GLU A 83 -19.26 7.59 12.22
C GLU A 83 -18.34 8.77 12.61
N ASN A 84 -18.28 9.83 11.79
CA ASN A 84 -17.37 10.96 11.93
C ASN A 84 -15.90 10.55 12.15
N ILE A 85 -15.49 9.42 11.54
CA ILE A 85 -14.17 8.81 11.70
C ILE A 85 -13.74 8.57 13.15
N GLY A 86 -14.72 8.43 14.06
CA GLY A 86 -14.55 8.13 15.48
C GLY A 86 -13.94 9.25 16.29
N LEU A 87 -14.05 10.49 15.85
CA LEU A 87 -13.53 11.68 16.54
C LEU A 87 -14.43 12.10 17.70
N SER A 88 -13.83 12.71 18.72
CA SER A 88 -14.56 13.53 19.69
C SER A 88 -15.07 14.83 19.05
N ASP A 89 -16.10 15.45 19.62
CA ASP A 89 -16.61 16.73 19.10
C ASP A 89 -15.52 17.82 19.10
N SER A 90 -14.63 17.81 20.08
CA SER A 90 -13.50 18.76 20.17
C SER A 90 -12.52 18.54 19.02
N ASP A 91 -12.10 17.28 18.80
CA ASP A 91 -11.15 16.95 17.74
C ASP A 91 -11.74 17.16 16.34
N TYR A 92 -13.06 16.85 16.20
CA TYR A 92 -13.78 17.13 14.96
C TYR A 92 -13.75 18.62 14.63
N ASN A 93 -14.09 19.48 15.59
CA ASN A 93 -14.07 20.93 15.42
C ASN A 93 -12.66 21.48 15.17
N GLU A 94 -11.63 20.94 15.83
CA GLU A 94 -10.22 21.30 15.54
C GLU A 94 -9.85 20.96 14.10
N LEU A 95 -10.17 19.76 13.64
CA LEU A 95 -9.81 19.31 12.29
C LEU A 95 -10.53 20.10 11.19
N ILE A 96 -11.85 20.32 11.31
CA ILE A 96 -12.59 21.03 10.25
C ILE A 96 -12.12 22.48 10.04
N ASN A 97 -11.57 23.10 11.09
CA ASN A 97 -11.03 24.46 11.00
C ASN A 97 -9.52 24.46 10.70
N GLY A 98 -8.81 23.40 11.07
CA GLY A 98 -7.35 23.36 11.07
C GLY A 98 -6.73 22.79 9.79
N ILE A 99 -7.40 21.88 9.09
CA ILE A 99 -6.85 21.20 7.91
C ILE A 99 -7.53 21.63 6.62
N ASN A 100 -6.84 21.44 5.50
CA ASN A 100 -7.44 21.59 4.18
C ASN A 100 -7.34 20.30 3.33
N VAL A 101 -6.53 19.32 3.72
CA VAL A 101 -6.31 18.07 3.01
C VAL A 101 -6.42 16.86 3.94
N VAL A 102 -7.02 15.79 3.45
CA VAL A 102 -7.02 14.46 4.05
C VAL A 102 -6.24 13.50 3.14
N ILE A 103 -5.24 12.82 3.70
CA ILE A 103 -4.51 11.76 3.00
C ILE A 103 -4.90 10.42 3.63
N ASN A 104 -5.58 9.58 2.86
CA ASN A 104 -5.99 8.25 3.30
C ASN A 104 -5.03 7.18 2.77
N SER A 105 -4.02 6.83 3.55
CA SER A 105 -3.15 5.67 3.34
C SER A 105 -3.52 4.48 4.26
N GLY A 106 -4.61 4.61 5.02
CA GLY A 106 -5.10 3.56 5.91
C GLY A 106 -5.86 2.48 5.15
N ALA A 107 -5.34 1.27 5.18
CA ALA A 107 -5.98 0.11 4.59
C ALA A 107 -5.58 -1.18 5.30
N LEU A 108 -6.42 -2.21 5.20
CA LEU A 108 -6.03 -3.58 5.51
C LEU A 108 -5.44 -4.19 4.24
N VAL A 109 -4.12 -4.39 4.22
CA VAL A 109 -3.35 -4.86 3.04
C VAL A 109 -3.00 -6.35 3.10
N LYS A 110 -3.58 -7.11 4.04
CA LYS A 110 -3.34 -8.56 4.13
C LYS A 110 -4.03 -9.26 2.96
N HIS A 111 -3.39 -10.31 2.45
CA HIS A 111 -3.99 -11.11 1.38
C HIS A 111 -5.09 -12.07 1.88
N PHE A 112 -5.12 -12.36 3.19
CA PHE A 112 -6.04 -13.28 3.84
C PHE A 112 -6.61 -12.70 5.13
N GLY A 113 -7.82 -13.10 5.45
CA GLY A 113 -8.49 -12.69 6.67
C GLY A 113 -10.02 -12.70 6.54
N LEU A 114 -10.68 -12.28 7.61
CA LEU A 114 -12.14 -12.20 7.64
C LEU A 114 -12.63 -11.12 6.65
N LYS A 115 -13.43 -11.52 5.67
CA LYS A 115 -14.02 -10.62 4.66
C LYS A 115 -14.66 -9.38 5.30
N LYS A 116 -15.36 -9.55 6.40
CA LYS A 116 -15.99 -8.44 7.13
C LYS A 116 -14.97 -7.38 7.55
N LEU A 117 -13.80 -7.77 8.03
CA LEU A 117 -12.77 -6.81 8.47
C LEU A 117 -12.22 -5.98 7.31
N PHE A 118 -12.07 -6.58 6.12
CA PHE A 118 -11.69 -5.86 4.91
C PHE A 118 -12.78 -4.89 4.46
N GLU A 119 -14.04 -5.32 4.47
CA GLU A 119 -15.18 -4.45 4.12
C GLU A 119 -15.30 -3.30 5.13
N ASP A 120 -15.17 -3.55 6.42
CA ASP A 120 -15.26 -2.53 7.46
C ASP A 120 -14.15 -1.48 7.29
N ILE A 121 -12.90 -1.90 7.10
CA ILE A 121 -11.75 -0.96 7.04
C ILE A 121 -11.65 -0.30 5.66
N ASN A 122 -11.63 -1.09 4.58
CA ASN A 122 -11.32 -0.56 3.25
C ASN A 122 -12.53 0.11 2.59
N VAL A 123 -13.76 -0.36 2.86
CA VAL A 123 -14.98 0.16 2.22
C VAL A 123 -15.71 1.13 3.14
N THR A 124 -16.17 0.66 4.32
CA THR A 124 -16.89 1.53 5.26
C THR A 124 -16.00 2.67 5.76
N GLY A 125 -14.74 2.38 6.08
CA GLY A 125 -13.77 3.41 6.45
C GLY A 125 -13.58 4.48 5.37
N THR A 126 -13.46 4.07 4.10
CA THR A 126 -13.38 5.04 2.99
C THR A 126 -14.65 5.86 2.86
N LYS A 127 -15.83 5.24 3.00
CA LYS A 127 -17.11 5.98 2.96
C LYS A 127 -17.18 7.05 4.05
N ASN A 128 -16.76 6.73 5.28
CA ASN A 128 -16.78 7.69 6.38
C ASN A 128 -15.78 8.85 6.14
N ILE A 129 -14.61 8.56 5.57
CA ILE A 129 -13.62 9.59 5.20
C ILE A 129 -14.17 10.49 4.10
N VAL A 130 -14.78 9.92 3.06
CA VAL A 130 -15.43 10.67 1.98
C VAL A 130 -16.51 11.59 2.53
N ASN A 131 -17.38 11.08 3.40
CA ASN A 131 -18.42 11.88 4.05
C ASN A 131 -17.82 13.04 4.86
N PHE A 132 -16.75 12.78 5.65
CA PHE A 132 -16.05 13.82 6.38
C PHE A 132 -15.51 14.91 5.45
N CYS A 133 -14.89 14.52 4.33
CA CYS A 133 -14.35 15.47 3.36
C CYS A 133 -15.44 16.28 2.66
N LEU A 134 -16.51 15.64 2.18
CA LEU A 134 -17.64 16.31 1.51
C LEU A 134 -18.34 17.33 2.41
N HIS A 135 -18.66 16.94 3.67
CA HIS A 135 -19.36 17.81 4.58
C HIS A 135 -18.54 19.03 5.04
N ASN A 136 -17.22 18.95 4.96
CA ASN A 136 -16.33 19.97 5.51
C ASN A 136 -15.43 20.63 4.45
N ASP A 137 -15.73 20.41 3.15
CA ASP A 137 -14.98 20.99 2.03
C ASP A 137 -13.46 20.72 2.15
N LYS A 138 -13.08 19.44 2.30
CA LYS A 138 -11.69 19.01 2.39
C LYS A 138 -11.29 18.22 1.16
N ARG A 139 -10.11 18.53 0.62
CA ARG A 139 -9.49 17.75 -0.45
C ARG A 139 -9.11 16.37 0.05
N LEU A 140 -9.39 15.32 -0.72
CA LEU A 140 -9.05 13.94 -0.40
C LEU A 140 -8.00 13.36 -1.35
N ILE A 141 -6.92 12.85 -0.79
CA ILE A 141 -5.96 11.99 -1.48
C ILE A 141 -6.19 10.55 -1.00
N HIS A 142 -6.72 9.69 -1.87
CA HIS A 142 -7.01 8.31 -1.54
C HIS A 142 -5.95 7.36 -2.12
N CYS A 143 -5.13 6.76 -1.26
CA CYS A 143 -4.16 5.75 -1.69
C CYS A 143 -4.89 4.43 -2.01
N SER A 144 -4.93 4.08 -3.28
CA SER A 144 -5.42 2.82 -3.82
C SER A 144 -4.24 1.91 -4.21
N THR A 145 -4.45 0.97 -5.10
CA THR A 145 -3.44 -0.01 -5.53
C THR A 145 -3.59 -0.33 -7.01
N ILE A 146 -2.49 -0.65 -7.69
CA ILE A 146 -2.54 -1.20 -9.05
C ILE A 146 -3.27 -2.54 -9.12
N SER A 147 -3.44 -3.24 -8.00
CA SER A 147 -4.18 -4.52 -7.97
C SER A 147 -5.66 -4.40 -8.35
N VAL A 148 -6.22 -3.19 -8.44
CA VAL A 148 -7.56 -2.96 -8.99
C VAL A 148 -7.65 -3.23 -10.51
N SER A 149 -6.52 -3.30 -11.20
CA SER A 149 -6.46 -3.71 -12.62
C SER A 149 -6.83 -5.19 -12.82
N GLY A 150 -6.88 -5.97 -11.74
CA GLY A 150 -7.06 -7.41 -11.79
C GLY A 150 -5.76 -8.13 -12.14
N PHE A 151 -5.82 -9.46 -12.09
CA PHE A 151 -4.74 -10.30 -12.57
C PHE A 151 -5.04 -10.68 -14.03
N GLY A 152 -4.12 -10.37 -14.92
CA GLY A 152 -4.10 -10.99 -16.24
C GLY A 152 -3.97 -12.51 -16.08
N ASP A 153 -4.56 -13.26 -17.00
CA ASP A 153 -4.54 -14.72 -16.96
C ASP A 153 -3.10 -15.24 -16.81
N LYS A 154 -2.88 -16.09 -15.83
CA LYS A 154 -1.83 -17.10 -15.69
C LYS A 154 -0.63 -16.91 -14.76
N ASN A 155 -0.25 -15.74 -14.24
CA ASN A 155 0.89 -15.72 -13.30
C ASN A 155 0.81 -14.56 -12.28
N GLU A 156 0.69 -14.89 -11.01
CA GLU A 156 0.68 -13.93 -9.87
C GLU A 156 1.95 -13.08 -9.70
N PHE A 157 3.00 -13.37 -10.48
CA PHE A 157 4.26 -12.62 -10.47
C PHE A 157 4.33 -11.53 -11.55
N THR A 158 3.47 -11.56 -12.54
CA THR A 158 3.38 -10.51 -13.54
C THR A 158 2.18 -9.65 -13.23
N ILE A 159 2.37 -8.58 -12.49
CA ILE A 159 1.46 -7.46 -12.55
C ILE A 159 1.75 -6.73 -13.86
N THR A 160 1.41 -7.38 -14.96
CA THR A 160 1.08 -6.64 -16.17
C THR A 160 -0.40 -6.30 -16.01
N PRO A 161 -0.75 -5.04 -16.06
CA PRO A 161 -2.15 -4.63 -15.97
C PRO A 161 -2.88 -4.96 -17.28
N ASN A 162 -3.28 -6.22 -17.47
CA ASN A 162 -4.00 -6.62 -18.68
C ASN A 162 -5.07 -7.63 -18.38
N ALA A 163 -6.31 -7.17 -18.35
CA ALA A 163 -7.48 -8.01 -18.37
C ALA A 163 -7.89 -8.43 -19.80
N ASP A 164 -7.50 -7.64 -20.78
CA ASP A 164 -7.61 -7.91 -22.21
C ASP A 164 -6.18 -7.89 -22.77
N GLU A 165 -5.71 -8.98 -23.36
CA GLU A 165 -4.36 -9.11 -23.95
C GLU A 165 -4.05 -8.00 -24.98
N SER A 166 -5.05 -7.20 -25.36
CA SER A 166 -4.96 -6.15 -26.36
C SER A 166 -4.83 -4.72 -25.79
N ARG A 167 -4.98 -4.50 -24.47
CA ARG A 167 -5.06 -3.16 -23.92
C ARG A 167 -4.51 -3.05 -22.49
N ASP A 168 -3.69 -2.03 -22.26
CA ASP A 168 -3.20 -1.65 -20.94
C ASP A 168 -4.32 -1.04 -20.08
N PHE A 169 -4.30 -1.33 -18.77
CA PHE A 169 -5.18 -0.70 -17.79
C PHE A 169 -4.66 0.71 -17.47
N SER A 170 -5.40 1.72 -17.89
CA SER A 170 -5.01 3.13 -17.75
C SER A 170 -5.67 3.79 -16.54
N GLU A 171 -5.28 5.04 -16.25
CA GLU A 171 -5.92 5.88 -15.24
C GLU A 171 -7.39 6.19 -15.55
N GLN A 172 -7.81 6.08 -16.81
CA GLN A 172 -9.20 6.30 -17.23
C GLN A 172 -10.07 5.06 -17.03
N ASP A 173 -9.47 3.91 -16.77
CA ASP A 173 -10.18 2.66 -16.63
C ASP A 173 -10.58 2.44 -15.16
N LEU A 174 -11.86 2.12 -14.94
CA LEU A 174 -12.33 1.61 -13.66
C LEU A 174 -12.67 0.13 -13.77
N PHE A 175 -13.49 -0.22 -14.76
CA PHE A 175 -13.93 -1.58 -14.99
C PHE A 175 -13.88 -1.93 -16.48
N ILE A 176 -13.05 -2.90 -16.84
CA ILE A 176 -12.89 -3.42 -18.20
C ILE A 176 -13.06 -4.95 -18.23
N ASN A 177 -13.92 -5.48 -17.36
CA ASN A 177 -14.12 -6.93 -17.12
C ASN A 177 -12.87 -7.64 -16.56
N GLN A 178 -11.97 -6.91 -15.88
CA GLN A 178 -10.81 -7.49 -15.21
C GLN A 178 -11.25 -8.48 -14.11
N ASP A 179 -10.52 -9.59 -14.00
CA ASP A 179 -10.73 -10.59 -12.95
C ASP A 179 -10.11 -10.10 -11.62
N LEU A 180 -10.94 -9.54 -10.76
CA LEU A 180 -10.54 -9.08 -9.42
C LEU A 180 -10.44 -10.30 -8.49
N LYS A 181 -9.24 -10.85 -8.36
CA LYS A 181 -8.96 -11.92 -7.40
C LYS A 181 -8.53 -11.33 -6.06
N GLY A 182 -8.89 -12.04 -4.99
CA GLY A 182 -8.53 -11.66 -3.63
C GLY A 182 -9.36 -10.53 -3.03
N ILE A 183 -9.62 -10.66 -1.73
CA ILE A 183 -10.46 -9.75 -0.97
C ILE A 183 -9.90 -8.33 -0.94
N TYR A 184 -8.57 -8.19 -0.95
CA TYR A 184 -7.90 -6.89 -0.93
C TYR A 184 -8.22 -6.08 -2.19
N GLY A 185 -7.94 -6.63 -3.40
CA GLY A 185 -8.23 -5.96 -4.68
C GLY A 185 -9.70 -5.59 -4.82
N ILE A 186 -10.62 -6.53 -4.48
CA ILE A 186 -12.07 -6.30 -4.52
C ILE A 186 -12.48 -5.13 -3.60
N THR A 187 -11.96 -5.07 -2.37
CA THR A 187 -12.35 -4.01 -1.42
C THR A 187 -11.72 -2.66 -1.77
N LYS A 188 -10.52 -2.63 -2.34
CA LYS A 188 -9.91 -1.40 -2.86
C LYS A 188 -10.64 -0.88 -4.08
N TYR A 189 -11.06 -1.76 -5.00
CA TYR A 189 -11.93 -1.39 -6.12
C TYR A 189 -13.24 -0.75 -5.66
N LYS A 190 -13.94 -1.36 -4.68
CA LYS A 190 -15.15 -0.78 -4.09
C LYS A 190 -14.91 0.59 -3.45
N ALA A 191 -13.75 0.76 -2.80
CA ALA A 191 -13.35 2.04 -2.23
C ALA A 191 -13.14 3.10 -3.32
N GLU A 192 -12.52 2.77 -4.46
CA GLU A 192 -12.39 3.69 -5.60
C GLU A 192 -13.76 4.11 -6.14
N MET A 193 -14.72 3.18 -6.27
CA MET A 193 -16.09 3.54 -6.71
C MET A 193 -16.75 4.57 -5.80
N ILE A 194 -16.59 4.44 -4.48
CA ILE A 194 -17.12 5.42 -3.51
C ILE A 194 -16.47 6.79 -3.69
N VAL A 195 -15.16 6.83 -3.90
CA VAL A 195 -14.45 8.10 -4.12
C VAL A 195 -14.84 8.74 -5.46
N LEU A 196 -14.96 7.96 -6.54
CA LEU A 196 -15.37 8.46 -7.85
C LEU A 196 -16.80 9.00 -7.83
N GLU A 197 -17.74 8.30 -7.20
CA GLU A 197 -19.10 8.79 -6.99
C GLU A 197 -19.11 10.13 -6.22
N ALA A 198 -18.26 10.25 -5.22
CA ALA A 198 -18.12 11.50 -4.45
C ALA A 198 -17.51 12.65 -5.28
N ILE A 199 -16.58 12.36 -6.19
CA ILE A 199 -16.03 13.35 -7.14
C ILE A 199 -17.12 13.85 -8.08
N GLU A 200 -17.98 12.98 -8.59
CA GLU A 200 -19.14 13.37 -9.39
C GLU A 200 -20.12 14.26 -8.59
N ASN A 201 -20.16 14.11 -7.28
CA ASN A 201 -20.95 14.94 -6.35
C ASN A 201 -20.20 16.18 -5.83
N GLY A 202 -19.03 16.50 -6.40
CA GLY A 202 -18.30 17.75 -6.15
C GLY A 202 -17.14 17.64 -5.14
N LEU A 203 -16.76 16.43 -4.70
CA LEU A 203 -15.57 16.26 -3.85
C LEU A 203 -14.29 16.55 -4.66
N ASP A 204 -13.44 17.46 -4.18
CA ASP A 204 -12.07 17.56 -4.68
C ASP A 204 -11.26 16.36 -4.16
N ALA A 205 -11.07 15.36 -5.01
CA ALA A 205 -10.33 14.16 -4.63
C ALA A 205 -9.48 13.59 -5.76
N GLN A 206 -8.43 12.89 -5.36
CA GLN A 206 -7.54 12.13 -6.24
C GLN A 206 -7.35 10.72 -5.71
N ILE A 207 -7.37 9.75 -6.61
CA ILE A 207 -7.11 8.34 -6.36
C ILE A 207 -5.71 8.03 -6.87
N LEU A 208 -4.86 7.49 -6.00
CA LEU A 208 -3.50 7.13 -6.32
C LEU A 208 -3.36 5.60 -6.30
N ARG A 209 -3.28 4.97 -7.47
CA ARG A 209 -3.09 3.53 -7.62
C ARG A 209 -1.60 3.22 -7.50
N ILE A 210 -1.23 2.73 -6.34
CA ILE A 210 0.16 2.53 -5.91
C ILE A 210 0.62 1.13 -6.28
N GLY A 211 1.85 1.03 -6.79
CA GLY A 211 2.53 -0.21 -7.12
C GLY A 211 2.93 -1.05 -5.90
N ASN A 212 3.71 -2.10 -6.15
CA ASN A 212 4.23 -2.96 -5.09
C ASN A 212 5.33 -2.25 -4.32
N LEU A 213 4.99 -1.78 -3.13
CA LEU A 213 5.94 -1.07 -2.28
C LEU A 213 7.10 -1.97 -1.85
N THR A 214 8.29 -1.49 -2.11
CA THR A 214 9.55 -2.13 -1.71
C THR A 214 10.36 -1.21 -0.80
N ASN A 215 11.61 -1.59 -0.52
CA ASN A 215 12.56 -0.81 0.27
C ASN A 215 12.75 0.61 -0.28
N ARG A 216 13.26 1.49 0.57
CA ARG A 216 13.67 2.84 0.16
C ARG A 216 14.74 2.77 -0.91
N TYR A 217 14.63 3.64 -1.90
CA TYR A 217 15.66 3.83 -2.91
C TYR A 217 16.95 4.41 -2.31
N SER A 218 16.80 5.29 -1.32
CA SER A 218 17.91 6.04 -0.73
C SER A 218 18.92 5.20 0.05
N ASP A 219 18.49 4.13 0.74
CA ASP A 219 19.36 3.36 1.66
C ASP A 219 19.00 1.87 1.80
N GLY A 220 17.99 1.42 1.06
CA GLY A 220 17.56 0.01 1.10
C GLY A 220 16.74 -0.40 2.33
N MET A 221 16.42 0.53 3.24
CA MET A 221 15.60 0.21 4.42
C MET A 221 14.21 -0.31 4.03
N PHE A 222 13.82 -1.45 4.59
CA PHE A 222 12.54 -2.08 4.32
C PHE A 222 11.57 -1.96 5.52
N GLN A 223 10.33 -2.43 5.33
CA GLN A 223 9.32 -2.38 6.37
C GLN A 223 9.71 -3.19 7.61
N ILE A 224 9.38 -2.70 8.81
CA ILE A 224 9.71 -3.35 10.08
C ILE A 224 9.07 -4.73 10.23
N ASN A 225 7.87 -4.92 9.68
CA ASN A 225 7.11 -6.18 9.73
C ASN A 225 7.33 -7.00 8.44
N VAL A 226 8.59 -7.33 8.14
CA VAL A 226 8.97 -8.13 6.95
C VAL A 226 8.15 -9.41 6.85
N ASP A 227 7.93 -10.08 7.98
CA ASP A 227 7.16 -11.33 8.06
C ASP A 227 5.67 -11.20 7.66
N GLU A 228 5.14 -9.98 7.55
CA GLU A 228 3.80 -9.74 7.05
C GLU A 228 3.77 -9.41 5.55
N ASN A 229 4.93 -9.23 4.92
CA ASN A 229 5.02 -8.95 3.49
C ASN A 229 5.05 -10.25 2.68
N ALA A 230 4.02 -10.48 1.87
CA ALA A 230 3.87 -11.72 1.11
C ALA A 230 5.04 -11.99 0.14
N PHE A 231 5.55 -10.95 -0.54
CA PHE A 231 6.69 -11.10 -1.46
C PHE A 231 7.98 -11.45 -0.71
N ALA A 232 8.28 -10.74 0.37
CA ALA A 232 9.46 -11.03 1.20
C ALA A 232 9.40 -12.44 1.78
N LYS A 233 8.24 -12.86 2.31
CA LYS A 233 8.04 -14.21 2.80
C LYS A 233 8.26 -15.28 1.74
N ARG A 234 7.79 -15.02 0.52
CA ARG A 234 7.96 -15.97 -0.59
C ARG A 234 9.44 -16.13 -0.95
N ILE A 235 10.19 -15.02 -1.03
CA ILE A 235 11.64 -15.08 -1.26
C ILE A 235 12.35 -15.80 -0.11
N GLN A 236 11.98 -15.50 1.13
CA GLN A 236 12.53 -16.17 2.31
C GLN A 236 12.26 -17.68 2.24
N SER A 237 11.05 -18.10 1.92
CA SER A 237 10.73 -19.54 1.76
C SER A 237 11.59 -20.21 0.68
N PHE A 238 11.83 -19.57 -0.47
CA PHE A 238 12.72 -20.13 -1.49
C PHE A 238 14.16 -20.26 -0.99
N VAL A 239 14.63 -19.30 -0.21
CA VAL A 239 15.97 -19.35 0.41
C VAL A 239 16.05 -20.48 1.44
N GLU A 240 15.08 -20.61 2.32
CA GLU A 240 15.02 -21.63 3.38
C GLU A 240 14.98 -23.05 2.84
N ILE A 241 14.22 -23.28 1.76
CA ILE A 241 14.17 -24.61 1.10
C ILE A 241 15.34 -24.87 0.13
N GLY A 242 16.19 -23.87 -0.14
CA GLY A 242 17.32 -24.00 -1.07
C GLY A 242 16.91 -24.20 -2.54
N ALA A 243 15.66 -23.88 -2.91
CA ALA A 243 15.12 -24.13 -4.24
C ALA A 243 14.33 -22.95 -4.78
N PHE A 244 14.51 -22.66 -6.08
CA PHE A 244 13.84 -21.54 -6.76
C PHE A 244 13.12 -22.05 -8.02
N PRO A 245 11.81 -21.70 -8.23
CA PRO A 245 11.08 -22.16 -9.41
C PRO A 245 11.69 -21.61 -10.70
N LYS A 246 12.15 -22.51 -11.59
CA LYS A 246 12.85 -22.12 -12.81
C LYS A 246 12.02 -21.26 -13.76
N TYR A 247 10.69 -21.47 -13.79
CA TYR A 247 9.79 -20.70 -14.65
C TYR A 247 9.75 -19.22 -14.25
N LEU A 248 9.89 -18.89 -12.95
CA LEU A 248 9.90 -17.52 -12.46
C LEU A 248 11.07 -16.69 -13.01
N LEU A 249 12.19 -17.33 -13.35
CA LEU A 249 13.36 -16.65 -13.88
C LEU A 249 13.14 -15.96 -15.24
N GLN A 250 12.02 -16.23 -15.91
CA GLN A 250 11.66 -15.61 -17.17
C GLN A 250 10.74 -14.39 -16.99
N HIS A 251 10.33 -14.11 -15.75
CA HIS A 251 9.38 -13.04 -15.42
C HIS A 251 10.10 -11.84 -14.87
N ALA A 252 9.38 -10.73 -14.82
CA ALA A 252 9.77 -9.50 -14.19
C ALA A 252 8.69 -9.05 -13.21
N ILE A 253 9.07 -8.27 -12.21
CA ILE A 253 8.18 -7.76 -11.18
C ILE A 253 8.29 -6.25 -11.10
N GLU A 254 7.17 -5.60 -10.87
CA GLU A 254 7.10 -4.19 -10.52
C GLU A 254 7.49 -4.02 -9.04
N LEU A 255 8.44 -3.13 -8.76
CA LEU A 255 8.89 -2.80 -7.41
C LEU A 255 9.00 -1.28 -7.28
N THR A 256 8.10 -0.68 -6.51
CA THR A 256 8.03 0.76 -6.27
C THR A 256 8.70 1.12 -4.94
N PRO A 257 9.83 1.88 -4.94
CA PRO A 257 10.46 2.34 -3.72
C PRO A 257 9.54 3.24 -2.91
N VAL A 258 9.39 2.95 -1.61
CA VAL A 258 8.41 3.61 -0.74
C VAL A 258 8.68 5.10 -0.54
N ASP A 259 9.95 5.51 -0.48
CA ASP A 259 10.35 6.91 -0.32
C ASP A 259 10.01 7.73 -1.57
N LEU A 260 10.28 7.22 -2.77
CA LEU A 260 9.91 7.87 -4.04
C LEU A 260 8.40 7.90 -4.23
N CYS A 261 7.70 6.84 -3.83
CA CYS A 261 6.24 6.82 -3.83
C CYS A 261 5.66 7.91 -2.91
N ALA A 262 6.15 8.02 -1.69
CA ALA A 262 5.71 9.04 -0.73
C ALA A 262 6.01 10.46 -1.21
N GLU A 263 7.18 10.70 -1.82
CA GLU A 263 7.50 11.99 -2.43
C GLU A 263 6.55 12.31 -3.58
N SER A 264 6.26 11.35 -4.46
CA SER A 264 5.32 11.52 -5.56
C SER A 264 3.92 11.89 -5.07
N ILE A 265 3.45 11.30 -3.97
CA ILE A 265 2.16 11.64 -3.34
C ILE A 265 2.15 13.11 -2.90
N ILE A 266 3.20 13.59 -2.24
CA ILE A 266 3.30 14.99 -1.81
C ILE A 266 3.39 15.93 -3.02
N ARG A 267 4.11 15.56 -4.08
CA ARG A 267 4.15 16.36 -5.31
C ARG A 267 2.79 16.47 -6.01
N ILE A 268 2.02 15.38 -6.06
CA ILE A 268 0.66 15.41 -6.62
C ILE A 268 -0.24 16.31 -5.77
N LEU A 269 -0.07 16.29 -4.45
CA LEU A 269 -0.83 17.11 -3.52
C LEU A 269 -0.62 18.61 -3.75
N GLU A 270 0.59 19.04 -4.15
CA GLU A 270 0.94 20.45 -4.39
C GLU A 270 0.23 21.07 -5.59
N TYR A 271 -0.47 20.30 -6.41
CA TYR A 271 -1.07 20.76 -7.64
C TYR A 271 -2.54 20.40 -7.78
N SER A 272 -3.33 21.32 -8.31
CA SER A 272 -4.67 21.03 -8.80
C SER A 272 -4.57 20.37 -10.17
N SER A 273 -5.33 19.33 -10.42
CA SER A 273 -5.37 18.62 -11.68
C SER A 273 -6.80 18.24 -12.05
N ASN A 274 -7.12 18.29 -13.33
CA ASN A 274 -8.37 17.73 -13.85
C ASN A 274 -8.34 16.18 -13.92
N CYS A 275 -7.20 15.56 -13.59
CA CYS A 275 -7.06 14.11 -13.49
C CYS A 275 -7.38 13.68 -12.07
N ASN A 276 -8.33 12.77 -11.95
CA ASN A 276 -8.76 12.24 -10.64
C ASN A 276 -8.06 10.94 -10.25
N VAL A 277 -7.41 10.27 -11.19
CA VAL A 277 -6.70 8.99 -10.97
C VAL A 277 -5.28 9.09 -11.48
N PHE A 278 -4.33 8.59 -10.68
CA PHE A 278 -2.91 8.51 -11.04
C PHE A 278 -2.37 7.12 -10.72
N HIS A 279 -1.53 6.61 -11.61
CA HIS A 279 -0.74 5.42 -11.34
C HIS A 279 0.62 5.84 -10.77
N ILE A 280 0.93 5.41 -9.54
CA ILE A 280 2.22 5.64 -8.89
C ILE A 280 2.93 4.31 -8.75
N TYR A 281 3.75 3.97 -9.73
CA TYR A 281 4.53 2.75 -9.75
C TYR A 281 5.84 2.95 -10.52
N ASN A 282 6.77 2.02 -10.32
CA ASN A 282 8.02 2.02 -11.07
C ASN A 282 7.81 1.37 -12.45
N PRO A 283 7.90 2.12 -13.56
CA PRO A 283 7.71 1.55 -14.89
C PRO A 283 8.86 0.61 -15.32
N ASN A 284 10.00 0.65 -14.60
CA ASN A 284 11.14 -0.21 -14.86
C ASN A 284 11.00 -1.51 -14.08
N LEU A 285 10.54 -2.55 -14.76
CA LEU A 285 10.37 -3.86 -14.14
C LEU A 285 11.73 -4.49 -13.77
N VAL A 286 11.79 -5.11 -12.60
CA VAL A 286 12.95 -5.85 -12.12
C VAL A 286 12.85 -7.31 -12.57
N SER A 287 13.85 -7.80 -13.30
CA SER A 287 13.92 -9.21 -13.68
C SER A 287 14.05 -10.11 -12.46
N ILE A 288 13.19 -11.13 -12.36
CA ILE A 288 13.29 -12.16 -11.31
C ILE A 288 14.64 -12.89 -11.39
N ARG A 289 15.18 -13.08 -12.60
CA ARG A 289 16.54 -13.62 -12.78
C ARG A 289 17.61 -12.75 -12.13
N MET A 290 17.49 -11.44 -12.25
CA MET A 290 18.42 -10.51 -11.58
C MET A 290 18.33 -10.65 -10.06
N LEU A 291 17.13 -10.71 -9.50
CA LEU A 291 16.91 -10.95 -8.07
C LEU A 291 17.54 -12.29 -7.64
N TYR A 292 17.27 -13.37 -8.36
CA TYR A 292 17.86 -14.68 -8.10
C TYR A 292 19.40 -14.62 -8.12
N ASN A 293 20.01 -14.03 -9.15
CA ASN A 293 21.46 -13.91 -9.25
C ASN A 293 22.04 -13.11 -8.06
N THR A 294 21.36 -12.01 -7.68
CA THR A 294 21.77 -11.21 -6.50
C THR A 294 21.75 -12.04 -5.21
N LEU A 295 20.76 -12.91 -5.02
CA LEU A 295 20.74 -13.79 -3.86
C LEU A 295 21.92 -14.78 -3.87
N VAL A 296 22.19 -15.42 -4.99
CA VAL A 296 23.31 -16.37 -5.15
C VAL A 296 24.68 -15.66 -4.95
N GLU A 297 24.87 -14.47 -5.53
CA GLU A 297 26.08 -13.66 -5.38
C GLU A 297 26.30 -13.20 -3.91
N ASN A 298 25.24 -13.08 -3.13
CA ASN A 298 25.30 -12.78 -1.69
C ASN A 298 25.40 -14.04 -0.80
N GLY A 299 25.64 -15.21 -1.40
CA GLY A 299 25.98 -16.43 -0.66
C GLY A 299 24.79 -17.29 -0.25
N PHE A 300 23.59 -17.03 -0.76
CA PHE A 300 22.44 -17.92 -0.55
C PHE A 300 22.56 -19.15 -1.46
N ASP A 301 22.51 -20.34 -0.85
CA ASP A 301 22.59 -21.61 -1.56
C ASP A 301 21.20 -22.02 -2.10
N ILE A 302 20.87 -21.53 -3.29
CA ILE A 302 19.58 -21.74 -3.94
C ILE A 302 19.79 -22.27 -5.34
N ILE A 303 19.09 -23.34 -5.73
CA ILE A 303 19.18 -23.90 -7.07
C ILE A 303 17.87 -23.75 -7.86
N PRO A 304 17.91 -23.46 -9.18
CA PRO A 304 16.71 -23.40 -9.99
C PRO A 304 16.17 -24.81 -10.26
N VAL A 305 14.93 -25.05 -9.89
CA VAL A 305 14.27 -26.36 -10.05
C VAL A 305 13.06 -26.29 -10.96
N SER A 306 12.70 -27.44 -11.60
CA SER A 306 11.46 -27.55 -12.35
C SER A 306 10.23 -27.52 -11.43
N ASN A 307 9.05 -27.19 -11.97
CA ASN A 307 7.79 -27.21 -11.22
C ASN A 307 7.54 -28.58 -10.58
N LYS A 308 7.85 -29.68 -11.31
CA LYS A 308 7.72 -31.03 -10.76
C LYS A 308 8.59 -31.26 -9.54
N MET A 309 9.84 -30.78 -9.55
CA MET A 309 10.75 -30.90 -8.42
C MET A 309 10.29 -29.99 -7.28
N MET A 310 9.85 -28.76 -7.56
CA MET A 310 9.32 -27.86 -6.55
C MET A 310 8.11 -28.49 -5.83
N ASN A 311 7.16 -29.06 -6.58
CA ASN A 311 6.00 -29.73 -6.00
C ASN A 311 6.41 -30.93 -5.13
N TYR A 312 7.43 -31.71 -5.55
CA TYR A 312 7.96 -32.81 -4.76
C TYR A 312 8.56 -32.34 -3.43
N ILE A 313 9.38 -31.27 -3.47
CA ILE A 313 9.98 -30.66 -2.26
C ILE A 313 8.87 -30.16 -1.33
N LEU A 314 7.91 -29.41 -1.85
CA LEU A 314 6.81 -28.84 -1.04
C LEU A 314 5.94 -29.93 -0.43
N SER A 315 5.66 -31.01 -1.15
CA SER A 315 4.89 -32.16 -0.61
C SER A 315 5.62 -32.79 0.58
N GLY A 316 6.94 -32.99 0.49
CA GLY A 316 7.74 -33.53 1.60
C GLY A 316 7.73 -32.63 2.83
N ILE A 317 7.87 -31.33 2.65
CA ILE A 317 7.85 -30.36 3.77
C ILE A 317 6.45 -30.27 4.41
N LEU A 318 5.39 -30.35 3.62
CA LEU A 318 4.01 -30.25 4.12
C LEU A 318 3.56 -31.48 4.91
N GLU A 319 4.26 -32.63 4.76
CA GLU A 319 4.03 -33.83 5.58
C GLU A 319 4.62 -33.69 7.00
N ASP A 320 5.60 -32.77 7.20
CA ASP A 320 6.17 -32.48 8.52
C ASP A 320 5.54 -31.21 9.13
N ASP A 321 4.76 -31.38 10.21
CA ASP A 321 4.09 -30.26 10.90
C ASP A 321 5.06 -29.21 11.45
N ASN A 322 6.32 -29.55 11.72
CA ASN A 322 7.33 -28.64 12.25
C ASN A 322 7.92 -27.73 11.14
N GLU A 323 7.87 -28.16 9.89
CA GLU A 323 8.46 -27.45 8.75
C GLU A 323 7.45 -26.61 7.96
N LYS A 324 6.15 -26.75 8.23
CA LYS A 324 5.10 -25.97 7.52
C LYS A 324 5.30 -24.46 7.55
N SER A 325 5.93 -23.92 8.58
CA SER A 325 6.23 -22.49 8.68
C SER A 325 7.22 -22.02 7.60
N VAL A 326 8.15 -22.86 7.19
CA VAL A 326 9.18 -22.58 6.16
C VAL A 326 8.54 -22.27 4.81
N VAL A 327 7.48 -22.97 4.47
CA VAL A 327 6.78 -22.82 3.18
C VAL A 327 5.56 -21.91 3.25
N SER A 328 5.32 -21.24 4.38
CA SER A 328 4.12 -20.42 4.59
C SER A 328 3.97 -19.28 3.56
N GLY A 329 5.07 -18.77 3.02
CA GLY A 329 5.07 -17.76 1.95
C GLY A 329 4.72 -18.30 0.57
N ILE A 330 4.77 -19.64 0.36
CA ILE A 330 4.51 -20.31 -0.91
C ILE A 330 3.17 -21.03 -0.89
N VAL A 331 2.82 -21.67 0.23
CA VAL A 331 1.60 -22.49 0.37
C VAL A 331 0.33 -21.67 0.20
N GLN A 332 0.36 -20.39 0.53
CA GLN A 332 -0.76 -19.48 0.30
C GLN A 332 -1.17 -19.41 -1.17
N ASP A 333 -0.24 -19.65 -2.09
CA ASP A 333 -0.49 -19.67 -3.52
C ASP A 333 -1.05 -21.02 -4.01
N ILE A 334 -0.71 -22.11 -3.32
CA ILE A 334 -1.20 -23.47 -3.67
C ILE A 334 -2.69 -23.62 -3.40
N ASP A 335 -3.19 -23.06 -2.29
CA ASP A 335 -4.61 -23.11 -1.91
C ASP A 335 -5.50 -22.27 -2.84
N SER A 336 -4.96 -21.23 -3.48
CA SER A 336 -5.71 -20.38 -4.40
C SER A 336 -5.86 -20.97 -5.81
N ASN A 337 -4.91 -21.81 -6.27
CA ASN A 337 -4.85 -22.28 -7.67
C ASN A 337 -4.76 -23.79 -7.90
N LYS A 338 -4.74 -24.62 -6.87
CA LYS A 338 -4.67 -26.11 -6.96
C LYS A 338 -3.53 -26.73 -7.79
N GLN A 339 -2.64 -25.97 -8.40
CA GLN A 339 -1.44 -26.50 -9.12
C GLN A 339 -0.37 -25.39 -9.22
N PHE A 340 0.89 -25.73 -8.89
CA PHE A 340 2.06 -25.02 -9.40
C PHE A 340 2.28 -25.37 -10.87
#